data_a3adf0332e8bcd4b90d47b9b1d7d8fe4
#
_entry.id   a3adf0332e8bcd4b90d47b9b1d7d8fe4
#
_cell.length_a   1.000
_cell.length_b   1.000
_cell.length_c   1.000
_cell.angle_alpha   90.00
_cell.angle_beta   90.00
_cell.angle_gamma   90.00
#
_symmetry.space_group_name_H-M   'P 1'
#
loop_
_entity.id
_entity.type
_entity.pdbx_description
1 polymer ?
#
loop_
_entity_poly.entity_id
_entity_poly.type
_entity_poly.pdbx_seq_one_letter_code
_entity_poly.pdbx_strand_id
1 'polypeptide(L)'
;MQLTLGELDIFGAATPAGTPTYHNSRHPTCPSRYGVTMTHTSAHDLINKVLDPDSFISWDTPPDYGSISPSYEADLARAREKSGVDEAVITGEGTVGGVRVAFVLSEFSFLGGSIGAATARRIIAGIHRATELGLPLLISPSSGGTRMQEGSPAFAMMVSITTAVYRHKDKNLPFLVYLRNPTTGGVLASWGSAGHFTFAEPGALLGFLGPRVVELTTGTPIPEGVQTGENLARHGVIDGVISPSQLRTAVLKIVSVLFPAEKEEQDVDTRVLDTEVNVERSAWESITITRNPERPGLRHLVEALSPNTVALSGTGDGRTSRAVTVMLARIGSRPVVLIGQDRHKQPPLGRHPLGPSALRMARRGIQLAHELQLPLISIIDTPGAELSQHAEENAMAGSIARTLGELVDVDVPTVSIILGQGCGGGALAMLPSDRVLAAENAWLSPLPPEGASAIIYRDTSHAPRMMEEQRVSAQALVSAGIVDDIIPEKGDAAAEPEEFVRRTMSYIEHTIKELETSPQRVGREQRFQHYESLAKRLI
;
A
#
# COMPACT_ATOMS: atom_id res chain seq x y z
N MET A 1 15.88 -19.17 23.91
CA MET A 1 15.18 -20.31 23.27
C MET A 1 14.85 -19.82 21.88
N GLN A 2 15.74 -20.17 20.92
CA GLN A 2 15.67 -19.72 19.53
C GLN A 2 14.43 -20.31 18.86
N LEU A 3 13.50 -19.46 18.43
CA LEU A 3 12.46 -19.80 17.49
C LEU A 3 12.99 -19.52 16.09
N THR A 4 13.17 -20.56 15.33
CA THR A 4 13.61 -20.60 13.94
C THR A 4 12.72 -19.74 13.04
N LEU A 5 13.35 -18.92 12.23
CA LEU A 5 12.80 -18.09 11.14
C LEU A 5 12.16 -18.99 10.05
N GLY A 6 10.90 -19.30 10.18
CA GLY A 6 10.28 -20.19 9.23
C GLY A 6 8.77 -20.19 9.11
N GLU A 7 8.01 -19.21 9.64
CA GLU A 7 6.54 -19.22 9.46
C GLU A 7 5.89 -17.89 9.87
N LEU A 8 6.17 -16.78 9.19
CA LEU A 8 5.37 -15.55 9.31
C LEU A 8 5.38 -14.75 8.02
N ASP A 9 5.09 -15.41 6.91
CA ASP A 9 4.67 -14.72 5.68
C ASP A 9 3.15 -14.48 5.76
N ILE A 10 2.76 -13.50 6.60
CA ILE A 10 1.34 -13.10 6.77
C ILE A 10 0.75 -12.57 5.46
N PHE A 11 1.59 -12.28 4.48
CA PHE A 11 1.23 -11.79 3.15
C PHE A 11 1.66 -12.76 2.04
N GLY A 12 1.61 -14.05 2.30
CA GLY A 12 1.96 -15.10 1.34
C GLY A 12 1.25 -14.92 0.00
N ALA A 13 2.03 -14.53 -1.01
CA ALA A 13 1.59 -14.54 -2.39
C ALA A 13 1.26 -15.98 -2.81
N ALA A 14 0.00 -16.25 -3.10
CA ALA A 14 -0.42 -17.54 -3.64
C ALA A 14 0.40 -17.91 -4.88
N THR A 15 1.07 -19.05 -4.86
CA THR A 15 1.76 -19.65 -6.01
C THR A 15 0.77 -19.90 -7.15
N PRO A 16 1.10 -19.60 -8.40
CA PRO A 16 0.22 -19.87 -9.53
C PRO A 16 0.20 -21.38 -9.81
N ALA A 17 -0.95 -22.01 -9.57
CA ALA A 17 -1.25 -23.32 -10.14
C ALA A 17 -1.53 -23.16 -11.64
N GLY A 18 -1.05 -24.14 -12.42
CA GLY A 18 -1.05 -24.13 -13.88
C GLY A 18 -2.42 -23.92 -14.52
N THR A 19 -2.38 -23.38 -15.72
CA THR A 19 -3.51 -23.13 -16.64
C THR A 19 -4.37 -24.39 -16.86
N PRO A 20 -5.68 -24.36 -16.59
CA PRO A 20 -6.56 -25.46 -16.98
C PRO A 20 -7.02 -25.27 -18.43
N THR A 21 -6.77 -26.27 -19.25
CA THR A 21 -7.39 -26.43 -20.59
C THR A 21 -8.87 -26.76 -20.43
N TYR A 22 -9.72 -25.95 -21.06
CA TYR A 22 -11.16 -26.21 -21.10
C TYR A 22 -11.51 -27.38 -22.02
N HIS A 23 -12.05 -28.44 -21.46
CA HIS A 23 -12.81 -29.46 -22.19
C HIS A 23 -14.31 -29.28 -21.92
N ASN A 24 -15.05 -29.11 -23.03
CA ASN A 24 -16.50 -29.01 -23.08
C ASN A 24 -17.12 -30.40 -22.83
N SER A 25 -17.84 -30.62 -21.73
CA SER A 25 -18.72 -31.77 -21.57
C SER A 25 -19.97 -31.42 -20.76
N ARG A 26 -21.09 -31.93 -21.25
CA ARG A 26 -22.48 -31.63 -20.90
C ARG A 26 -22.85 -32.04 -19.46
N HIS A 27 -23.79 -31.29 -18.88
CA HIS A 27 -24.36 -31.46 -17.54
C HIS A 27 -24.76 -32.91 -17.14
N PRO A 28 -24.60 -33.22 -15.83
CA PRO A 28 -25.77 -33.66 -15.06
C PRO A 28 -25.96 -32.82 -13.77
N THR A 29 -27.22 -32.72 -13.37
CA THR A 29 -27.73 -32.12 -12.15
C THR A 29 -26.94 -32.56 -10.91
N CYS A 30 -26.28 -31.60 -10.24
CA CYS A 30 -25.56 -31.88 -9.00
C CYS A 30 -26.37 -31.35 -7.81
N PRO A 31 -26.61 -32.18 -6.78
CA PRO A 31 -27.24 -31.70 -5.54
C PRO A 31 -26.28 -30.82 -4.75
N SER A 32 -26.85 -29.84 -4.07
CA SER A 32 -26.14 -28.88 -3.19
C SER A 32 -25.19 -29.59 -2.21
N ARG A 33 -23.90 -29.54 -2.50
CA ARG A 33 -22.82 -29.99 -1.62
C ARG A 33 -21.99 -28.80 -1.15
N TYR A 34 -22.50 -27.96 -0.29
CA TYR A 34 -21.69 -27.14 0.62
C TYR A 34 -22.47 -26.91 1.90
N GLY A 35 -22.51 -27.97 2.72
CA GLY A 35 -22.90 -27.90 4.13
C GLY A 35 -21.77 -27.39 5.02
N VAL A 36 -21.07 -26.33 4.61
CA VAL A 36 -20.34 -25.49 5.56
C VAL A 36 -21.28 -24.33 5.88
N THR A 37 -21.99 -24.43 6.98
CA THR A 37 -22.60 -23.29 7.63
C THR A 37 -21.46 -22.34 7.99
N MET A 38 -21.14 -21.38 7.11
CA MET A 38 -20.24 -20.29 7.42
C MET A 38 -20.95 -19.48 8.52
N THR A 39 -20.52 -19.67 9.76
CA THR A 39 -20.97 -18.87 10.89
C THR A 39 -20.46 -17.45 10.64
N HIS A 40 -21.37 -16.51 10.46
CA HIS A 40 -20.99 -15.09 10.36
C HIS A 40 -20.33 -14.66 11.66
N THR A 41 -19.15 -14.08 11.58
CA THR A 41 -18.50 -13.47 12.73
C THR A 41 -19.35 -12.27 13.19
N SER A 42 -19.88 -12.30 14.40
CA SER A 42 -20.67 -11.19 14.93
C SER A 42 -19.78 -9.97 15.22
N ALA A 43 -20.40 -8.79 15.37
CA ALA A 43 -19.68 -7.59 15.78
C ALA A 43 -19.02 -7.76 17.17
N HIS A 44 -19.73 -8.36 18.12
CA HIS A 44 -19.19 -8.64 19.46
C HIS A 44 -18.04 -9.67 19.44
N ASP A 45 -18.13 -10.72 18.64
CA ASP A 45 -17.01 -11.66 18.48
C ASP A 45 -15.77 -10.99 17.92
N LEU A 46 -15.95 -10.03 17.01
CA LEU A 46 -14.83 -9.29 16.43
C LEU A 46 -14.21 -8.34 17.47
N ILE A 47 -15.03 -7.64 18.27
CA ILE A 47 -14.58 -6.82 19.41
C ILE A 47 -13.70 -7.67 20.33
N ASN A 48 -14.19 -8.81 20.78
CA ASN A 48 -13.49 -9.70 21.70
C ASN A 48 -12.19 -10.28 21.13
N LYS A 49 -12.10 -10.44 19.81
CA LYS A 49 -10.88 -10.96 19.13
C LYS A 49 -9.84 -9.90 18.86
N VAL A 50 -10.25 -8.65 18.69
CA VAL A 50 -9.34 -7.57 18.24
C VAL A 50 -8.88 -6.69 19.38
N LEU A 51 -9.78 -6.34 20.32
CA LEU A 51 -9.45 -5.44 21.40
C LEU A 51 -8.71 -6.11 22.57
N ASP A 52 -8.05 -5.30 23.35
CA ASP A 52 -7.58 -5.69 24.67
C ASP A 52 -8.79 -6.00 25.58
N PRO A 53 -8.67 -6.99 26.47
CA PRO A 53 -9.75 -7.34 27.37
C PRO A 53 -10.29 -6.11 28.12
N ASP A 54 -11.63 -6.04 28.24
CA ASP A 54 -12.36 -5.02 28.98
C ASP A 54 -12.12 -3.55 28.54
N SER A 55 -11.49 -3.33 27.37
CA SER A 55 -11.17 -1.98 26.88
C SER A 55 -12.27 -1.34 26.04
N PHE A 56 -13.31 -2.10 25.62
CA PHE A 56 -14.34 -1.58 24.73
C PHE A 56 -15.27 -0.60 25.44
N ILE A 57 -15.42 0.60 24.84
CA ILE A 57 -16.36 1.64 25.28
C ILE A 57 -17.29 1.93 24.10
N SER A 58 -18.58 1.59 24.26
CA SER A 58 -19.60 1.90 23.24
C SER A 58 -19.88 3.40 23.17
N TRP A 59 -20.12 3.87 21.94
CA TRP A 59 -20.58 5.22 21.63
C TRP A 59 -22.04 5.25 21.17
N ASP A 60 -22.68 4.10 21.12
CA ASP A 60 -24.02 3.96 20.58
C ASP A 60 -25.06 4.68 21.45
N THR A 61 -25.98 5.35 20.77
CA THR A 61 -27.18 5.93 21.35
C THR A 61 -28.42 5.28 20.73
N PRO A 62 -29.56 5.28 21.40
CA PRO A 62 -30.78 4.71 20.82
C PRO A 62 -31.07 5.23 19.43
N PRO A 63 -31.35 4.34 18.43
CA PRO A 63 -31.58 4.76 17.07
C PRO A 63 -32.92 5.48 16.92
N ASP A 64 -32.91 6.61 16.20
CA ASP A 64 -34.13 7.34 15.82
C ASP A 64 -34.52 6.98 14.39
N TYR A 65 -35.68 6.38 14.21
CA TYR A 65 -36.21 6.00 12.89
C TYR A 65 -37.21 7.01 12.32
N GLY A 66 -37.60 8.03 13.13
CA GLY A 66 -38.68 8.94 12.76
C GLY A 66 -40.01 8.22 12.57
N SER A 67 -40.83 8.68 11.64
CA SER A 67 -42.10 8.02 11.30
C SER A 67 -41.87 6.89 10.30
N ILE A 68 -42.13 5.65 10.74
CA ILE A 68 -41.99 4.44 9.93
C ILE A 68 -43.31 3.67 9.84
N SER A 69 -43.44 2.79 8.86
CA SER A 69 -44.62 1.94 8.70
C SER A 69 -44.68 0.88 9.80
N PRO A 70 -45.89 0.44 10.22
CA PRO A 70 -46.02 -0.63 11.21
C PRO A 70 -45.35 -1.95 10.82
N SER A 71 -45.31 -2.26 9.52
CA SER A 71 -44.60 -3.44 9.01
C SER A 71 -43.07 -3.32 9.19
N TYR A 72 -42.51 -2.15 8.93
CA TYR A 72 -41.09 -1.91 9.13
C TYR A 72 -40.72 -1.89 10.63
N GLU A 73 -41.56 -1.32 11.47
CA GLU A 73 -41.38 -1.38 12.92
C GLU A 73 -41.36 -2.83 13.44
N ALA A 74 -42.25 -3.69 12.91
CA ALA A 74 -42.26 -5.11 13.25
C ALA A 74 -40.99 -5.84 12.77
N ASP A 75 -40.44 -5.47 11.57
CA ASP A 75 -39.17 -5.99 11.08
C ASP A 75 -38.01 -5.62 11.98
N LEU A 76 -37.94 -4.36 12.43
CA LEU A 76 -36.94 -3.88 13.38
C LEU A 76 -37.00 -4.59 14.73
N ALA A 77 -38.22 -4.80 15.25
CA ALA A 77 -38.43 -5.52 16.52
C ALA A 77 -37.88 -6.96 16.43
N ARG A 78 -38.23 -7.69 15.35
CA ARG A 78 -37.70 -9.04 15.11
C ARG A 78 -36.19 -9.06 14.94
N ALA A 79 -35.64 -8.04 14.27
CA ALA A 79 -34.20 -7.93 14.08
C ALA A 79 -33.45 -7.73 15.39
N ARG A 80 -33.97 -6.89 16.31
CA ARG A 80 -33.42 -6.69 17.67
C ARG A 80 -33.44 -7.98 18.47
N GLU A 81 -34.57 -8.67 18.51
CA GLU A 81 -34.71 -9.96 19.21
C GLU A 81 -33.71 -11.00 18.68
N LYS A 82 -33.54 -11.09 17.35
CA LYS A 82 -32.67 -12.08 16.73
C LYS A 82 -31.20 -11.77 16.94
N SER A 83 -30.79 -10.51 16.85
CA SER A 83 -29.38 -10.08 16.80
C SER A 83 -28.82 -9.73 18.18
N GLY A 84 -29.66 -9.36 19.12
CA GLY A 84 -29.26 -8.84 20.43
C GLY A 84 -28.71 -7.41 20.41
N VAL A 85 -28.75 -6.74 19.24
CA VAL A 85 -28.34 -5.34 19.09
C VAL A 85 -29.51 -4.46 18.69
N ASP A 86 -29.38 -3.15 18.90
CA ASP A 86 -30.48 -2.19 18.65
C ASP A 86 -30.50 -1.67 17.21
N GLU A 87 -29.36 -1.77 16.47
CA GLU A 87 -29.19 -1.38 15.07
C GLU A 87 -28.09 -2.20 14.40
N ALA A 88 -28.01 -2.17 13.06
CA ALA A 88 -27.11 -2.95 12.22
C ALA A 88 -25.62 -2.59 12.35
N VAL A 89 -25.26 -1.60 13.16
CA VAL A 89 -23.88 -1.17 13.39
C VAL A 89 -23.65 -0.85 14.84
N ILE A 90 -22.51 -1.29 15.37
CA ILE A 90 -21.96 -0.93 16.69
C ILE A 90 -20.81 0.02 16.49
N THR A 91 -20.75 1.10 17.27
CA THR A 91 -19.65 2.08 17.27
C THR A 91 -19.04 2.21 18.65
N GLY A 92 -17.77 2.51 18.70
CA GLY A 92 -17.06 2.66 19.97
C GLY A 92 -15.57 2.81 19.81
N GLU A 93 -14.86 2.74 20.91
CA GLU A 93 -13.41 2.69 20.99
C GLU A 93 -12.94 1.57 21.91
N GLY A 94 -11.69 1.23 21.80
CA GLY A 94 -10.99 0.33 22.71
C GLY A 94 -9.49 0.42 22.47
N THR A 95 -8.72 -0.47 23.10
CA THR A 95 -7.27 -0.52 22.86
C THR A 95 -6.88 -1.79 22.11
N VAL A 96 -5.82 -1.68 21.32
CA VAL A 96 -5.14 -2.81 20.67
C VAL A 96 -3.65 -2.68 21.01
N GLY A 97 -3.19 -3.55 21.91
CA GLY A 97 -1.83 -3.44 22.45
C GLY A 97 -1.56 -2.11 23.17
N GLY A 98 -2.56 -1.59 23.88
CA GLY A 98 -2.49 -0.32 24.61
C GLY A 98 -2.74 0.93 23.75
N VAL A 99 -2.77 0.82 22.40
CA VAL A 99 -3.08 1.96 21.52
C VAL A 99 -4.59 2.08 21.33
N ARG A 100 -5.15 3.28 21.55
CA ARG A 100 -6.58 3.55 21.34
C ARG A 100 -6.94 3.48 19.87
N VAL A 101 -8.03 2.77 19.55
CA VAL A 101 -8.55 2.62 18.18
C VAL A 101 -10.08 2.78 18.23
N ALA A 102 -10.63 3.51 17.29
CA ALA A 102 -12.07 3.63 17.09
C ALA A 102 -12.62 2.51 16.19
N PHE A 103 -13.88 2.14 16.37
CA PHE A 103 -14.51 1.03 15.67
C PHE A 103 -15.88 1.39 15.10
N VAL A 104 -16.15 0.90 13.87
CA VAL A 104 -17.49 0.90 13.25
C VAL A 104 -17.71 -0.50 12.67
N LEU A 105 -18.51 -1.32 13.34
CA LEU A 105 -18.66 -2.74 13.05
C LEU A 105 -20.11 -3.06 12.69
N SER A 106 -20.36 -3.63 11.51
CA SER A 106 -21.70 -4.09 11.12
C SER A 106 -22.08 -5.37 11.87
N GLU A 107 -23.38 -5.50 12.19
CA GLU A 107 -24.00 -6.73 12.67
C GLU A 107 -24.92 -7.30 11.60
N PHE A 108 -24.49 -8.37 10.92
CA PHE A 108 -25.22 -8.94 9.80
C PHE A 108 -26.57 -9.56 10.20
N SER A 109 -26.67 -10.08 11.41
CA SER A 109 -27.92 -10.67 11.91
C SER A 109 -29.05 -9.65 12.07
N PHE A 110 -28.73 -8.35 12.13
CA PHE A 110 -29.69 -7.26 12.11
C PHE A 110 -30.02 -6.85 10.67
N LEU A 111 -31.13 -7.30 10.13
CA LEU A 111 -31.62 -7.01 8.77
C LEU A 111 -30.57 -7.16 7.66
N GLY A 112 -29.71 -8.20 7.74
CA GLY A 112 -28.63 -8.43 6.78
C GLY A 112 -27.55 -7.36 6.79
N GLY A 113 -27.34 -6.68 7.92
CA GLY A 113 -26.38 -5.58 8.03
C GLY A 113 -26.71 -4.39 7.13
N SER A 114 -27.95 -4.25 6.69
CA SER A 114 -28.35 -3.23 5.73
C SER A 114 -28.33 -1.82 6.33
N ILE A 115 -27.91 -0.86 5.50
CA ILE A 115 -27.74 0.54 5.93
C ILE A 115 -29.03 1.32 5.66
N GLY A 116 -29.72 1.70 6.76
CA GLY A 116 -30.80 2.66 6.78
C GLY A 116 -30.33 4.03 7.25
N ALA A 117 -31.24 5.00 7.37
CA ALA A 117 -30.93 6.36 7.82
C ALA A 117 -30.42 6.39 9.27
N ALA A 118 -31.02 5.61 10.17
CA ALA A 118 -30.56 5.50 11.55
C ALA A 118 -29.17 4.88 11.65
N THR A 119 -28.91 3.80 10.88
CA THR A 119 -27.59 3.17 10.76
C THR A 119 -26.55 4.16 10.24
N ALA A 120 -26.88 4.88 9.16
CA ALA A 120 -25.96 5.84 8.55
C ALA A 120 -25.61 6.99 9.50
N ARG A 121 -26.60 7.53 10.23
CA ARG A 121 -26.33 8.56 11.26
C ARG A 121 -25.38 8.06 12.34
N ARG A 122 -25.57 6.81 12.82
CA ARG A 122 -24.66 6.19 13.80
C ARG A 122 -23.25 6.02 13.26
N ILE A 123 -23.09 5.53 12.02
CA ILE A 123 -21.78 5.43 11.34
C ILE A 123 -21.11 6.79 11.27
N ILE A 124 -21.82 7.81 10.78
CA ILE A 124 -21.29 9.18 10.62
C ILE A 124 -20.88 9.76 11.96
N ALA A 125 -21.72 9.62 12.99
CA ALA A 125 -21.40 10.09 14.34
C ALA A 125 -20.16 9.40 14.92
N GLY A 126 -20.03 8.08 14.74
CA GLY A 126 -18.86 7.31 15.16
C GLY A 126 -17.58 7.76 14.44
N ILE A 127 -17.65 7.99 13.13
CA ILE A 127 -16.49 8.49 12.34
C ILE A 127 -16.11 9.92 12.79
N HIS A 128 -17.09 10.81 12.98
CA HIS A 128 -16.81 12.17 13.45
C HIS A 128 -16.17 12.16 14.84
N ARG A 129 -16.68 11.33 15.76
CA ARG A 129 -16.10 11.22 17.11
C ARG A 129 -14.67 10.64 17.06
N ALA A 130 -14.41 9.64 16.24
CA ALA A 130 -13.05 9.14 16.00
C ALA A 130 -12.12 10.24 15.49
N THR A 131 -12.62 11.08 14.58
CA THR A 131 -11.87 12.20 14.01
C THR A 131 -11.57 13.29 15.05
N GLU A 132 -12.55 13.67 15.86
CA GLU A 132 -12.40 14.64 16.94
C GLU A 132 -11.42 14.18 18.03
N LEU A 133 -11.41 12.87 18.32
CA LEU A 133 -10.49 12.26 19.29
C LEU A 133 -9.10 11.95 18.70
N GLY A 134 -8.89 12.16 17.40
CA GLY A 134 -7.61 11.87 16.73
C GLY A 134 -7.26 10.37 16.70
N LEU A 135 -8.25 9.48 16.65
CA LEU A 135 -8.04 8.04 16.74
C LEU A 135 -7.94 7.38 15.35
N PRO A 136 -7.05 6.39 15.16
CA PRO A 136 -7.16 5.48 14.02
C PRO A 136 -8.51 4.78 14.05
N LEU A 137 -9.10 4.57 12.87
CA LEU A 137 -10.44 4.01 12.73
C LEU A 137 -10.39 2.67 11.99
N LEU A 138 -10.87 1.60 12.63
CA LEU A 138 -11.15 0.31 12.00
C LEU A 138 -12.64 0.20 11.72
N ILE A 139 -12.98 0.08 10.44
CA ILE A 139 -14.33 -0.31 10.05
C ILE A 139 -14.37 -1.78 9.60
N SER A 140 -15.47 -2.44 9.94
CA SER A 140 -15.67 -3.82 9.50
C SER A 140 -17.11 -4.02 9.03
N PRO A 141 -17.36 -3.76 7.73
CA PRO A 141 -18.68 -3.99 7.14
C PRO A 141 -18.96 -5.49 6.97
N SER A 142 -20.22 -5.85 7.20
CA SER A 142 -20.85 -7.09 6.77
C SER A 142 -22.29 -6.73 6.41
N SER A 143 -22.59 -6.59 5.11
CA SER A 143 -23.82 -5.92 4.69
C SER A 143 -24.27 -6.37 3.31
N GLY A 144 -25.58 -6.57 3.17
CA GLY A 144 -26.25 -6.74 1.87
C GLY A 144 -26.43 -5.43 1.08
N GLY A 145 -26.05 -4.27 1.63
CA GLY A 145 -26.17 -2.97 1.00
C GLY A 145 -27.20 -2.04 1.67
N THR A 146 -27.90 -1.24 0.86
CA THR A 146 -28.91 -0.28 1.34
C THR A 146 -30.16 -0.98 1.87
N ARG A 147 -30.74 -0.46 2.95
CA ARG A 147 -31.98 -0.94 3.54
C ARG A 147 -33.17 -0.61 2.61
N MET A 148 -33.71 -1.66 2.00
CA MET A 148 -34.73 -1.52 0.94
C MET A 148 -36.04 -0.88 1.43
N GLN A 149 -36.40 -1.03 2.70
CA GLN A 149 -37.58 -0.42 3.33
C GLN A 149 -37.51 1.12 3.32
N GLU A 150 -36.31 1.68 3.27
CA GLU A 150 -36.08 3.13 3.27
C GLU A 150 -35.73 3.71 1.89
N GLY A 151 -35.44 2.85 0.91
CA GLY A 151 -35.28 3.21 -0.50
C GLY A 151 -34.16 4.22 -0.81
N SER A 152 -34.46 5.16 -1.73
CA SER A 152 -33.47 6.12 -2.24
C SER A 152 -32.87 7.05 -1.18
N PRO A 153 -33.58 7.52 -0.14
CA PRO A 153 -32.97 8.30 0.94
C PRO A 153 -31.83 7.54 1.65
N ALA A 154 -32.05 6.27 1.99
CA ALA A 154 -31.01 5.44 2.60
C ALA A 154 -29.84 5.18 1.64
N PHE A 155 -30.09 5.01 0.35
CA PHE A 155 -29.04 4.87 -0.65
C PHE A 155 -28.18 6.14 -0.76
N ALA A 156 -28.78 7.33 -0.72
CA ALA A 156 -28.06 8.60 -0.75
C ALA A 156 -27.15 8.81 0.48
N MET A 157 -27.44 8.17 1.63
CA MET A 157 -26.60 8.22 2.82
C MET A 157 -25.20 7.65 2.62
N MET A 158 -24.97 6.82 1.59
CA MET A 158 -23.61 6.35 1.25
C MET A 158 -22.67 7.52 0.94
N VAL A 159 -23.18 8.60 0.31
CA VAL A 159 -22.40 9.82 0.04
C VAL A 159 -22.04 10.52 1.36
N SER A 160 -22.97 10.60 2.29
CA SER A 160 -22.73 11.24 3.59
C SER A 160 -21.70 10.47 4.43
N ILE A 161 -21.78 9.13 4.44
CA ILE A 161 -20.78 8.28 5.11
C ILE A 161 -19.41 8.47 4.45
N THR A 162 -19.36 8.45 3.12
CA THR A 162 -18.10 8.68 2.38
C THR A 162 -17.51 10.04 2.72
N THR A 163 -18.34 11.09 2.81
CA THR A 163 -17.89 12.42 3.22
C THR A 163 -17.25 12.41 4.62
N ALA A 164 -17.85 11.71 5.58
CA ALA A 164 -17.27 11.57 6.92
C ALA A 164 -15.93 10.84 6.89
N VAL A 165 -15.80 9.77 6.10
CA VAL A 165 -14.54 9.04 5.89
C VAL A 165 -13.45 9.96 5.32
N TYR A 166 -13.75 10.72 4.27
CA TYR A 166 -12.76 11.62 3.68
C TYR A 166 -12.35 12.75 4.63
N ARG A 167 -13.28 13.27 5.46
CA ARG A 167 -12.92 14.21 6.53
C ARG A 167 -12.01 13.62 7.60
N HIS A 168 -12.19 12.33 7.89
CA HIS A 168 -11.30 11.60 8.80
C HIS A 168 -9.89 11.46 8.21
N LYS A 169 -9.79 11.08 6.93
CA LYS A 169 -8.52 10.99 6.20
C LYS A 169 -7.85 12.36 6.03
N ASP A 170 -8.62 13.43 5.84
CA ASP A 170 -8.13 14.82 5.74
C ASP A 170 -7.50 15.34 7.05
N LYS A 171 -7.71 14.63 8.16
CA LYS A 171 -7.01 14.83 9.43
C LYS A 171 -5.78 13.93 9.59
N ASN A 172 -5.34 13.31 8.52
CA ASN A 172 -4.19 12.40 8.45
C ASN A 172 -4.31 11.19 9.37
N LEU A 173 -5.55 10.78 9.65
CA LEU A 173 -5.84 9.68 10.55
C LEU A 173 -5.96 8.36 9.78
N PRO A 174 -5.38 7.27 10.31
CA PRO A 174 -5.43 5.96 9.68
C PRO A 174 -6.86 5.43 9.58
N PHE A 175 -7.23 4.97 8.38
CA PHE A 175 -8.52 4.36 8.08
C PHE A 175 -8.31 2.93 7.55
N LEU A 176 -8.69 1.94 8.38
CA LEU A 176 -8.52 0.52 8.12
C LEU A 176 -9.87 -0.11 7.81
N VAL A 177 -9.90 -1.03 6.85
CA VAL A 177 -11.10 -1.75 6.44
C VAL A 177 -10.89 -3.25 6.58
N TYR A 178 -11.82 -3.93 7.25
CA TYR A 178 -11.89 -5.38 7.31
C TYR A 178 -13.24 -5.88 6.78
N LEU A 179 -13.25 -6.34 5.52
CA LEU A 179 -14.44 -6.78 4.81
C LEU A 179 -14.86 -8.17 5.28
N ARG A 180 -16.01 -8.28 5.96
CA ARG A 180 -16.57 -9.57 6.38
C ARG A 180 -17.60 -10.08 5.38
N ASN A 181 -17.94 -11.36 5.53
CA ASN A 181 -18.93 -12.05 4.70
C ASN A 181 -20.37 -11.73 5.10
N PRO A 182 -21.25 -11.34 4.15
CA PRO A 182 -20.96 -10.74 2.86
C PRO A 182 -20.74 -9.21 2.97
N THR A 183 -20.02 -8.61 2.03
CA THR A 183 -20.01 -7.17 1.84
C THR A 183 -20.31 -6.85 0.39
N THR A 184 -21.48 -6.30 0.11
CA THR A 184 -21.97 -6.04 -1.25
C THR A 184 -22.63 -4.68 -1.39
N GLY A 185 -22.99 -4.33 -2.62
CA GLY A 185 -23.78 -3.14 -2.93
C GLY A 185 -23.07 -1.82 -2.65
N GLY A 186 -23.87 -0.83 -2.27
CA GLY A 186 -23.39 0.52 -1.98
C GLY A 186 -22.34 0.59 -0.88
N VAL A 187 -22.31 -0.37 0.04
CA VAL A 187 -21.31 -0.42 1.13
C VAL A 187 -19.92 -0.70 0.56
N LEU A 188 -19.76 -1.75 -0.25
CA LEU A 188 -18.47 -2.03 -0.90
C LEU A 188 -18.09 -0.93 -1.88
N ALA A 189 -19.07 -0.39 -2.64
CA ALA A 189 -18.85 0.65 -3.64
C ALA A 189 -18.59 2.06 -3.05
N SER A 190 -18.50 2.19 -1.74
CA SER A 190 -18.25 3.47 -1.06
C SER A 190 -17.20 3.34 0.05
N TRP A 191 -17.60 3.43 1.30
CA TRP A 191 -16.72 3.42 2.45
C TRP A 191 -16.00 2.08 2.69
N GLY A 192 -16.54 0.95 2.21
CA GLY A 192 -15.89 -0.37 2.27
C GLY A 192 -14.64 -0.51 1.39
N SER A 193 -14.44 0.35 0.39
CA SER A 193 -13.26 0.33 -0.50
C SER A 193 -12.35 1.55 -0.33
N ALA A 194 -12.56 2.36 0.72
CA ALA A 194 -11.82 3.61 0.93
C ALA A 194 -10.62 3.49 1.90
N GLY A 195 -10.26 2.27 2.34
CA GLY A 195 -9.22 2.03 3.33
C GLY A 195 -7.80 2.39 2.84
N HIS A 196 -6.97 2.91 3.74
CA HIS A 196 -5.53 2.91 3.55
C HIS A 196 -5.00 1.47 3.47
N PHE A 197 -5.56 0.60 4.34
CA PHE A 197 -5.34 -0.84 4.37
C PHE A 197 -6.69 -1.54 4.33
N THR A 198 -6.85 -2.48 3.40
CA THR A 198 -8.10 -3.23 3.23
C THR A 198 -7.83 -4.71 3.23
N PHE A 199 -8.37 -5.40 4.22
CA PHE A 199 -8.32 -6.86 4.33
C PHE A 199 -9.72 -7.47 4.22
N ALA A 200 -9.78 -8.75 3.94
CA ALA A 200 -11.02 -9.51 3.91
C ALA A 200 -10.96 -10.76 4.79
N GLU A 201 -12.13 -11.17 5.29
CA GLU A 201 -12.32 -12.48 5.92
C GLU A 201 -12.20 -13.60 4.87
N PRO A 202 -11.60 -14.76 5.21
CA PRO A 202 -11.50 -15.88 4.28
C PRO A 202 -12.86 -16.32 3.76
N GLY A 203 -12.96 -16.54 2.44
CA GLY A 203 -14.19 -16.94 1.78
C GLY A 203 -15.30 -15.90 1.75
N ALA A 204 -15.04 -14.65 2.15
CA ALA A 204 -16.05 -13.59 2.15
C ALA A 204 -16.57 -13.33 0.75
N LEU A 205 -17.89 -13.28 0.60
CA LEU A 205 -18.56 -12.79 -0.61
C LEU A 205 -18.43 -11.28 -0.70
N LEU A 206 -17.67 -10.82 -1.69
CA LEU A 206 -17.38 -9.41 -1.93
C LEU A 206 -17.72 -9.06 -3.38
N GLY A 207 -18.63 -8.12 -3.59
CA GLY A 207 -19.02 -7.73 -4.95
C GLY A 207 -19.90 -6.51 -5.00
N PHE A 208 -19.91 -5.85 -6.16
CA PHE A 208 -20.79 -4.69 -6.37
C PHE A 208 -22.27 -5.06 -6.25
N LEU A 209 -22.67 -6.24 -6.78
CA LEU A 209 -23.99 -6.83 -6.57
C LEU A 209 -23.82 -8.29 -6.17
N GLY A 210 -24.72 -8.78 -5.33
CA GLY A 210 -24.74 -10.20 -4.98
C GLY A 210 -24.95 -11.08 -6.24
N PRO A 211 -24.40 -12.33 -6.28
CA PRO A 211 -24.39 -13.17 -7.48
C PRO A 211 -25.80 -13.44 -8.04
N ARG A 212 -26.79 -13.63 -7.16
CA ARG A 212 -28.19 -13.83 -7.56
C ARG A 212 -28.79 -12.60 -8.26
N VAL A 213 -28.43 -11.39 -7.82
CA VAL A 213 -28.93 -10.15 -8.46
C VAL A 213 -28.31 -10.00 -9.84
N VAL A 214 -27.03 -10.30 -9.97
CA VAL A 214 -26.33 -10.25 -11.27
C VAL A 214 -26.97 -11.24 -12.25
N GLU A 215 -27.16 -12.49 -11.83
CA GLU A 215 -27.80 -13.52 -12.65
C GLU A 215 -29.20 -13.11 -13.12
N LEU A 216 -30.05 -12.60 -12.21
CA LEU A 216 -31.40 -12.12 -12.53
C LEU A 216 -31.40 -10.92 -13.49
N THR A 217 -30.37 -10.06 -13.40
CA THR A 217 -30.31 -8.83 -14.21
C THR A 217 -29.67 -9.08 -15.58
N THR A 218 -28.66 -9.93 -15.66
CA THR A 218 -27.86 -10.15 -16.88
C THR A 218 -28.23 -11.44 -17.62
N GLY A 219 -28.99 -12.32 -16.97
CA GLY A 219 -29.28 -13.67 -17.48
C GLY A 219 -28.08 -14.63 -17.43
N THR A 220 -26.95 -14.19 -16.86
CA THR A 220 -25.72 -14.99 -16.81
C THR A 220 -25.16 -14.98 -15.39
N PRO A 221 -24.90 -16.16 -14.77
CA PRO A 221 -24.30 -16.23 -13.45
C PRO A 221 -22.84 -15.80 -13.49
N ILE A 222 -22.38 -15.13 -12.43
CA ILE A 222 -20.95 -14.89 -12.22
C ILE A 222 -20.27 -16.24 -11.94
N PRO A 223 -19.13 -16.54 -12.58
CA PRO A 223 -18.37 -17.75 -12.28
C PRO A 223 -18.03 -17.86 -10.79
N GLU A 224 -18.06 -19.10 -10.29
CA GLU A 224 -17.70 -19.40 -8.90
C GLU A 224 -16.28 -18.88 -8.57
N GLY A 225 -16.09 -18.33 -7.38
CA GLY A 225 -14.82 -17.80 -6.91
C GLY A 225 -14.48 -16.37 -7.37
N VAL A 226 -15.21 -15.78 -8.31
CA VAL A 226 -14.93 -14.40 -8.78
C VAL A 226 -15.17 -13.37 -7.68
N GLN A 227 -16.28 -13.47 -6.97
CA GLN A 227 -16.66 -12.53 -5.90
C GLN A 227 -16.16 -13.00 -4.53
N THR A 228 -14.89 -13.37 -4.41
CA THR A 228 -14.28 -13.81 -3.14
C THR A 228 -13.14 -12.90 -2.72
N GLY A 229 -12.91 -12.79 -1.41
CA GLY A 229 -11.76 -12.05 -0.87
C GLY A 229 -10.44 -12.51 -1.47
N GLU A 230 -10.26 -13.83 -1.64
CA GLU A 230 -9.06 -14.44 -2.22
C GLU A 230 -8.83 -13.99 -3.67
N ASN A 231 -9.90 -13.91 -4.46
CA ASN A 231 -9.80 -13.47 -5.84
C ASN A 231 -9.49 -11.97 -5.92
N LEU A 232 -10.14 -11.15 -5.09
CA LEU A 232 -9.87 -9.72 -5.04
C LEU A 232 -8.44 -9.42 -4.59
N ALA A 233 -7.92 -10.15 -3.59
CA ALA A 233 -6.53 -10.04 -3.17
C ALA A 233 -5.55 -10.45 -4.28
N ARG A 234 -5.81 -11.57 -4.98
CA ARG A 234 -5.00 -12.03 -6.11
C ARG A 234 -4.94 -10.99 -7.23
N HIS A 235 -6.01 -10.24 -7.45
CA HIS A 235 -6.07 -9.18 -8.46
C HIS A 235 -5.60 -7.81 -7.93
N GLY A 236 -5.21 -7.71 -6.65
CA GLY A 236 -4.70 -6.46 -6.07
C GLY A 236 -5.76 -5.38 -5.86
N VAL A 237 -7.01 -5.80 -5.63
CA VAL A 237 -8.11 -4.91 -5.21
C VAL A 237 -8.03 -4.62 -3.72
N ILE A 238 -7.62 -5.63 -2.92
CA ILE A 238 -7.42 -5.53 -1.47
C ILE A 238 -6.03 -6.03 -1.08
N ASP A 239 -5.57 -5.67 0.12
CA ASP A 239 -4.22 -5.98 0.59
C ASP A 239 -4.03 -7.46 0.98
N GLY A 240 -5.09 -8.13 1.38
CA GLY A 240 -4.99 -9.55 1.71
C GLY A 240 -6.24 -10.13 2.32
N VAL A 241 -6.16 -11.45 2.55
CA VAL A 241 -7.19 -12.21 3.25
C VAL A 241 -6.60 -12.71 4.55
N ILE A 242 -7.23 -12.33 5.66
CA ILE A 242 -6.81 -12.69 7.02
C ILE A 242 -8.02 -13.14 7.84
N SER A 243 -7.83 -14.12 8.71
CA SER A 243 -8.89 -14.56 9.61
C SER A 243 -9.18 -13.50 10.69
N PRO A 244 -10.37 -13.53 11.33
CA PRO A 244 -10.67 -12.63 12.45
C PRO A 244 -9.66 -12.72 13.60
N SER A 245 -9.04 -13.87 13.81
CA SER A 245 -7.98 -14.04 14.82
C SER A 245 -6.65 -13.38 14.44
N GLN A 246 -6.37 -13.24 13.15
CA GLN A 246 -5.18 -12.55 12.63
C GLN A 246 -5.37 -11.02 12.54
N LEU A 247 -6.63 -10.56 12.53
CA LEU A 247 -6.93 -9.13 12.39
C LEU A 247 -6.30 -8.30 13.53
N ARG A 248 -6.35 -8.80 14.77
CA ARG A 248 -5.67 -8.13 15.90
C ARG A 248 -4.19 -7.89 15.61
N THR A 249 -3.49 -8.92 15.13
CA THR A 249 -2.05 -8.82 14.80
C THR A 249 -1.80 -7.80 13.69
N ALA A 250 -2.65 -7.77 12.65
CA ALA A 250 -2.54 -6.82 11.56
C ALA A 250 -2.77 -5.37 12.04
N VAL A 251 -3.84 -5.15 12.82
CA VAL A 251 -4.14 -3.83 13.40
C VAL A 251 -3.02 -3.38 14.33
N LEU A 252 -2.59 -4.26 15.27
CA LEU A 252 -1.48 -3.98 16.18
C LEU A 252 -0.21 -3.58 15.42
N LYS A 253 0.13 -4.30 14.36
CA LYS A 253 1.30 -4.00 13.54
C LYS A 253 1.21 -2.63 12.88
N ILE A 254 0.07 -2.27 12.30
CA ILE A 254 -0.16 -0.97 11.68
C ILE A 254 -0.07 0.15 12.72
N VAL A 255 -0.79 0.02 13.85
CA VAL A 255 -0.80 1.08 14.86
C VAL A 255 0.55 1.20 15.59
N SER A 256 1.27 0.11 15.79
CA SER A 256 2.61 0.16 16.41
C SER A 256 3.65 0.83 15.52
N VAL A 257 3.52 0.73 14.20
CA VAL A 257 4.38 1.47 13.27
C VAL A 257 4.05 2.95 13.29
N LEU A 258 2.74 3.30 13.26
CA LEU A 258 2.28 4.69 13.20
C LEU A 258 2.38 5.43 14.53
N PHE A 259 2.14 4.73 15.65
CA PHE A 259 2.09 5.31 17.00
C PHE A 259 3.01 4.52 17.93
N PRO A 260 4.33 4.69 17.83
CA PRO A 260 5.28 3.99 18.70
C PRO A 260 5.05 4.36 20.17
N ALA A 261 5.06 3.36 21.06
CA ALA A 261 4.79 3.52 22.49
C ALA A 261 5.85 4.38 23.21
N GLU A 262 7.08 4.39 22.73
CA GLU A 262 8.18 5.22 23.21
C GLU A 262 8.85 5.92 22.03
N LYS A 263 9.13 7.21 22.19
CA LYS A 263 10.07 7.93 21.33
C LYS A 263 11.49 7.53 21.78
N GLU A 264 11.91 6.31 21.48
CA GLU A 264 13.33 6.02 21.51
C GLU A 264 13.99 6.83 20.38
N GLU A 265 14.48 8.00 20.71
CA GLU A 265 15.49 8.69 19.90
C GLU A 265 16.75 7.82 19.99
N GLN A 266 16.84 6.81 19.15
CA GLN A 266 18.13 6.21 18.86
C GLN A 266 18.92 7.26 18.08
N ASP A 267 20.02 7.72 18.64
CA ASP A 267 20.92 8.60 17.91
C ASP A 267 21.41 7.85 16.66
N VAL A 268 21.22 8.50 15.50
CA VAL A 268 21.81 8.02 14.25
C VAL A 268 23.30 7.79 14.48
N ASP A 269 23.80 6.63 14.11
CA ASP A 269 25.25 6.39 14.15
C ASP A 269 25.97 7.25 13.11
N THR A 270 26.26 8.49 13.49
CA THR A 270 26.90 9.48 12.62
C THR A 270 28.29 9.09 12.18
N ARG A 271 28.97 8.16 12.91
CA ARG A 271 30.29 7.65 12.49
C ARG A 271 30.25 6.92 11.16
N VAL A 272 29.07 6.44 10.77
CA VAL A 272 28.84 5.79 9.46
C VAL A 272 28.84 6.80 8.32
N LEU A 273 28.45 8.05 8.64
CA LEU A 273 28.41 9.15 7.66
C LEU A 273 29.82 9.69 7.34
N ASP A 274 30.79 9.48 8.25
CA ASP A 274 32.19 9.89 8.06
C ASP A 274 33.01 8.92 7.17
N THR A 275 32.37 7.93 6.57
CA THR A 275 33.05 7.01 5.63
C THR A 275 33.43 7.77 4.36
N GLU A 276 34.72 7.79 4.02
CA GLU A 276 35.19 8.47 2.82
C GLU A 276 34.75 7.74 1.54
N VAL A 277 34.32 8.50 0.53
CA VAL A 277 34.11 8.03 -0.84
C VAL A 277 35.49 7.86 -1.47
N ASN A 278 35.93 6.66 -1.77
CA ASN A 278 37.34 6.34 -1.84
C ASN A 278 37.91 6.01 -3.21
N VAL A 279 37.15 5.97 -4.32
CA VAL A 279 37.75 5.49 -5.58
C VAL A 279 37.23 6.28 -6.80
N GLU A 280 38.17 6.89 -7.54
CA GLU A 280 37.92 7.25 -8.94
C GLU A 280 37.70 5.97 -9.77
N ARG A 281 36.46 5.69 -10.15
CA ARG A 281 36.08 4.61 -11.05
C ARG A 281 35.47 5.16 -12.31
N SER A 282 35.71 4.44 -13.40
CA SER A 282 34.96 4.70 -14.62
C SER A 282 33.47 4.39 -14.43
N ALA A 283 32.62 5.08 -15.16
CA ALA A 283 31.18 4.80 -15.17
C ALA A 283 30.89 3.35 -15.55
N TRP A 284 31.69 2.76 -16.42
CA TRP A 284 31.52 1.36 -16.84
C TRP A 284 31.88 0.35 -15.76
N GLU A 285 32.90 0.60 -14.95
CA GLU A 285 33.23 -0.23 -13.80
C GLU A 285 32.10 -0.20 -12.79
N SER A 286 31.56 0.99 -12.46
CA SER A 286 30.42 1.15 -11.55
C SER A 286 29.18 0.42 -12.08
N ILE A 287 28.86 0.53 -13.38
CA ILE A 287 27.77 -0.19 -14.02
C ILE A 287 27.97 -1.71 -13.88
N THR A 288 29.17 -2.19 -14.09
CA THR A 288 29.51 -3.63 -14.00
C THR A 288 29.34 -4.14 -12.57
N ILE A 289 29.81 -3.38 -11.57
CA ILE A 289 29.62 -3.68 -10.14
C ILE A 289 28.13 -3.76 -9.79
N THR A 290 27.31 -2.82 -10.24
CA THR A 290 25.89 -2.83 -9.92
C THR A 290 25.09 -3.95 -10.59
N ARG A 291 25.65 -4.61 -11.59
CA ARG A 291 25.08 -5.80 -12.24
C ARG A 291 25.34 -7.10 -11.49
N ASN A 292 26.22 -7.09 -10.50
CA ASN A 292 26.48 -8.25 -9.64
C ASN A 292 25.16 -8.74 -8.98
N PRO A 293 24.71 -9.99 -9.21
CA PRO A 293 23.48 -10.51 -8.64
C PRO A 293 23.52 -10.65 -7.11
N GLU A 294 24.71 -10.78 -6.53
CA GLU A 294 24.87 -10.86 -5.06
C GLU A 294 24.84 -9.50 -4.35
N ARG A 295 24.81 -8.41 -5.13
CA ARG A 295 24.73 -7.07 -4.55
C ARG A 295 23.43 -6.87 -3.78
N PRO A 296 23.46 -6.31 -2.56
CA PRO A 296 22.27 -5.98 -1.80
C PRO A 296 21.29 -5.10 -2.61
N GLY A 297 20.02 -5.43 -2.53
CA GLY A 297 18.94 -4.67 -3.16
C GLY A 297 17.83 -4.41 -2.17
N LEU A 298 16.67 -3.98 -2.65
CA LEU A 298 15.50 -3.61 -1.85
C LEU A 298 15.16 -4.63 -0.75
N ARG A 299 15.19 -5.94 -1.06
CA ARG A 299 14.83 -6.98 -0.07
C ARG A 299 15.67 -6.91 1.20
N HIS A 300 16.97 -6.62 1.08
CA HIS A 300 17.88 -6.55 2.22
C HIS A 300 17.59 -5.33 3.11
N LEU A 301 17.21 -4.19 2.49
CA LEU A 301 16.74 -3.02 3.23
C LEU A 301 15.44 -3.34 3.98
N VAL A 302 14.51 -4.05 3.35
CA VAL A 302 13.25 -4.47 3.96
C VAL A 302 13.48 -5.46 5.11
N GLU A 303 14.38 -6.41 4.95
CA GLU A 303 14.78 -7.35 6.00
C GLU A 303 15.37 -6.62 7.21
N ALA A 304 16.18 -5.59 6.98
CA ALA A 304 16.75 -4.76 8.06
C ALA A 304 15.67 -3.93 8.80
N LEU A 305 14.56 -3.58 8.13
CA LEU A 305 13.43 -2.88 8.74
C LEU A 305 12.46 -3.81 9.49
N SER A 306 12.50 -5.13 9.24
CA SER A 306 11.62 -6.11 9.89
C SER A 306 11.92 -6.20 11.40
N PRO A 307 10.91 -6.27 12.29
CA PRO A 307 9.47 -6.51 12.04
C PRO A 307 8.63 -5.23 11.83
N ASN A 308 9.22 -4.05 11.75
CA ASN A 308 8.54 -2.75 11.74
C ASN A 308 8.05 -2.36 10.33
N THR A 309 7.44 -3.29 9.60
CA THR A 309 6.94 -3.05 8.24
C THR A 309 5.57 -3.65 8.02
N VAL A 310 4.72 -2.98 7.24
CA VAL A 310 3.43 -3.47 6.76
C VAL A 310 3.38 -3.28 5.26
N ALA A 311 3.45 -4.37 4.50
CA ALA A 311 3.38 -4.30 3.04
C ALA A 311 1.95 -4.02 2.56
N LEU A 312 1.82 -3.24 1.49
CA LEU A 312 0.59 -3.08 0.72
C LEU A 312 0.63 -4.00 -0.48
N SER A 313 -0.51 -4.59 -0.83
CA SER A 313 -0.63 -5.48 -1.97
C SER A 313 -1.49 -4.86 -3.08
N GLY A 314 -0.97 -4.90 -4.30
CA GLY A 314 -1.70 -4.41 -5.47
C GLY A 314 -1.91 -2.90 -5.52
N THR A 315 -2.61 -2.49 -6.56
CA THR A 315 -2.88 -1.07 -6.85
C THR A 315 -4.13 -0.52 -6.14
N GLY A 316 -4.97 -1.41 -5.56
CA GLY A 316 -6.29 -1.05 -5.03
C GLY A 316 -7.38 -1.01 -6.11
N ASP A 317 -7.02 -0.98 -7.40
CA ASP A 317 -7.95 -0.88 -8.54
C ASP A 317 -7.89 -2.10 -9.50
N GLY A 318 -7.37 -3.22 -9.03
CA GLY A 318 -7.41 -4.48 -9.74
C GLY A 318 -6.16 -4.84 -10.56
N ARG A 319 -4.99 -4.39 -10.14
CA ARG A 319 -3.70 -4.76 -10.74
C ARG A 319 -2.67 -5.10 -9.67
N THR A 320 -1.72 -5.96 -10.01
CA THR A 320 -0.58 -6.31 -9.14
C THR A 320 0.73 -6.20 -9.90
N SER A 321 1.81 -5.99 -9.17
CA SER A 321 3.18 -6.14 -9.68
C SER A 321 4.09 -6.59 -8.55
N ARG A 322 5.13 -7.35 -8.90
CA ARG A 322 6.19 -7.73 -7.97
C ARG A 322 7.48 -6.94 -8.18
N ALA A 323 7.55 -6.13 -9.24
CA ALA A 323 8.73 -5.32 -9.55
C ALA A 323 8.89 -4.11 -8.61
N VAL A 324 7.79 -3.68 -7.98
CA VAL A 324 7.77 -2.61 -6.96
C VAL A 324 7.15 -3.15 -5.68
N THR A 325 7.74 -2.77 -4.56
CA THR A 325 7.20 -3.00 -3.22
C THR A 325 6.73 -1.66 -2.65
N VAL A 326 5.59 -1.67 -1.98
CA VAL A 326 5.05 -0.51 -1.26
C VAL A 326 4.79 -0.96 0.17
N MET A 327 5.24 -0.18 1.14
CA MET A 327 5.04 -0.53 2.55
C MET A 327 4.99 0.69 3.45
N LEU A 328 4.24 0.56 4.53
CA LEU A 328 4.41 1.36 5.73
C LEU A 328 5.57 0.75 6.53
N ALA A 329 6.52 1.57 6.94
CA ALA A 329 7.70 1.12 7.67
C ALA A 329 8.05 2.09 8.79
N ARG A 330 9.00 1.70 9.64
CA ARG A 330 9.61 2.58 10.62
C ARG A 330 11.12 2.57 10.48
N ILE A 331 11.71 3.75 10.34
CA ILE A 331 13.16 3.98 10.29
C ILE A 331 13.54 4.76 11.55
N GLY A 332 14.35 4.15 12.40
CA GLY A 332 14.51 4.65 13.75
C GLY A 332 13.17 4.73 14.48
N SER A 333 12.85 5.90 15.03
CA SER A 333 11.55 6.16 15.68
C SER A 333 10.45 6.66 14.72
N ARG A 334 10.75 6.86 13.42
CA ARG A 334 9.87 7.57 12.47
C ARG A 334 9.08 6.62 11.59
N PRO A 335 7.73 6.73 11.55
CA PRO A 335 6.94 6.08 10.54
C PRO A 335 7.20 6.72 9.17
N VAL A 336 7.35 5.90 8.15
CA VAL A 336 7.60 6.31 6.76
C VAL A 336 6.80 5.44 5.79
N VAL A 337 6.54 5.94 4.60
CA VAL A 337 6.13 5.12 3.47
C VAL A 337 7.34 4.85 2.60
N LEU A 338 7.59 3.58 2.29
CA LEU A 338 8.66 3.16 1.39
C LEU A 338 8.04 2.62 0.10
N ILE A 339 8.50 3.15 -1.03
CA ILE A 339 8.26 2.59 -2.36
C ILE A 339 9.60 2.16 -2.94
N GLY A 340 9.71 0.96 -3.49
CA GLY A 340 11.02 0.49 -3.94
C GLY A 340 10.95 -0.44 -5.13
N GLN A 341 11.85 -0.25 -6.08
CA GLN A 341 12.07 -1.14 -7.21
C GLN A 341 12.98 -2.29 -6.77
N ASP A 342 12.56 -3.52 -7.08
CA ASP A 342 13.33 -4.73 -6.74
C ASP A 342 13.91 -5.35 -8.01
N ARG A 343 15.18 -5.05 -8.30
CA ARG A 343 15.86 -5.57 -9.49
C ARG A 343 15.99 -7.10 -9.49
N HIS A 344 16.02 -7.75 -8.31
CA HIS A 344 16.10 -9.21 -8.24
C HIS A 344 14.81 -9.88 -8.72
N LYS A 345 13.70 -9.16 -8.73
CA LYS A 345 12.44 -9.62 -9.33
C LYS A 345 12.29 -9.23 -10.80
N GLN A 346 13.10 -8.31 -11.29
CA GLN A 346 13.08 -7.82 -12.68
C GLN A 346 14.05 -8.60 -13.58
N PRO A 347 13.77 -8.71 -14.91
CA PRO A 347 14.75 -9.25 -15.84
C PRO A 347 16.08 -8.46 -15.82
N PRO A 348 17.23 -9.10 -15.99
CA PRO A 348 17.42 -10.53 -16.28
C PRO A 348 17.43 -11.44 -15.05
N LEU A 349 17.46 -10.90 -13.81
CA LEU A 349 17.56 -11.70 -12.58
C LEU A 349 16.22 -12.36 -12.19
N GLY A 350 15.10 -11.70 -12.46
CA GLY A 350 13.75 -12.17 -12.17
C GLY A 350 12.84 -12.20 -13.39
N ARG A 351 11.53 -12.38 -13.16
CA ARG A 351 10.54 -12.56 -14.23
C ARG A 351 9.45 -11.48 -14.25
N HIS A 352 9.56 -10.47 -13.41
CA HIS A 352 8.53 -9.45 -13.24
C HIS A 352 9.04 -8.09 -13.76
N PRO A 353 8.77 -7.73 -15.02
CA PRO A 353 9.24 -6.46 -15.56
C PRO A 353 8.60 -5.26 -14.84
N LEU A 354 9.29 -4.13 -14.87
CA LEU A 354 8.77 -2.86 -14.36
C LEU A 354 7.74 -2.28 -15.34
N GLY A 355 6.53 -2.78 -15.27
CA GLY A 355 5.43 -2.37 -16.14
C GLY A 355 4.51 -1.30 -15.53
N PRO A 356 3.42 -0.93 -16.24
CA PRO A 356 2.48 0.10 -15.79
C PRO A 356 1.87 -0.16 -14.42
N SER A 357 1.59 -1.43 -14.08
CA SER A 357 1.04 -1.81 -12.77
C SER A 357 2.01 -1.54 -11.63
N ALA A 358 3.33 -1.68 -11.85
CA ALA A 358 4.36 -1.37 -10.87
C ALA A 358 4.34 0.12 -10.49
N LEU A 359 4.25 1.00 -11.49
CA LEU A 359 4.17 2.45 -11.26
C LEU A 359 2.83 2.87 -10.62
N ARG A 360 1.72 2.20 -10.95
CA ARG A 360 0.45 2.42 -10.24
C ARG A 360 0.54 2.01 -8.77
N MET A 361 1.26 0.93 -8.45
CA MET A 361 1.53 0.59 -7.04
C MET A 361 2.37 1.66 -6.35
N ALA A 362 3.42 2.16 -7.01
CA ALA A 362 4.21 3.27 -6.47
C ALA A 362 3.33 4.50 -6.16
N ARG A 363 2.41 4.86 -7.06
CA ARG A 363 1.45 5.96 -6.87
C ARG A 363 0.53 5.73 -5.66
N ARG A 364 0.09 4.49 -5.41
CA ARG A 364 -0.64 4.16 -4.18
C ARG A 364 0.20 4.45 -2.93
N GLY A 365 1.51 4.19 -2.97
CA GLY A 365 2.43 4.56 -1.89
C GLY A 365 2.56 6.08 -1.71
N ILE A 366 2.67 6.84 -2.81
CA ILE A 366 2.69 8.30 -2.79
C ILE A 366 1.40 8.84 -2.14
N GLN A 367 0.24 8.33 -2.55
CA GLN A 367 -1.05 8.71 -1.97
C GLN A 367 -1.12 8.38 -0.47
N LEU A 368 -0.65 7.19 -0.05
CA LEU A 368 -0.61 6.81 1.36
C LEU A 368 0.26 7.76 2.19
N ALA A 369 1.44 8.12 1.67
CA ALA A 369 2.33 9.08 2.32
C ALA A 369 1.66 10.45 2.47
N HIS A 370 1.02 10.94 1.41
CA HIS A 370 0.27 12.20 1.43
C HIS A 370 -0.89 12.17 2.43
N GLU A 371 -1.75 11.15 2.37
CA GLU A 371 -2.94 11.07 3.23
C GLU A 371 -2.60 10.91 4.71
N LEU A 372 -1.50 10.23 5.04
CA LEU A 372 -1.04 10.06 6.42
C LEU A 372 0.02 11.11 6.85
N GLN A 373 0.43 12.01 5.96
CA GLN A 373 1.48 13.01 6.18
C GLN A 373 2.78 12.38 6.71
N LEU A 374 3.22 11.32 6.04
CA LEU A 374 4.45 10.59 6.38
C LEU A 374 5.56 10.86 5.38
N PRO A 375 6.83 10.90 5.81
CA PRO A 375 7.96 10.93 4.89
C PRO A 375 7.90 9.78 3.89
N LEU A 376 8.23 10.07 2.63
CA LEU A 376 8.22 9.11 1.53
C LEU A 376 9.65 8.78 1.10
N ILE A 377 9.98 7.49 1.12
CA ILE A 377 11.28 6.97 0.69
C ILE A 377 11.10 6.23 -0.62
N SER A 378 11.86 6.62 -1.65
CA SER A 378 11.85 6.01 -2.97
C SER A 378 13.17 5.30 -3.24
N ILE A 379 13.18 3.98 -3.39
CA ILE A 379 14.37 3.19 -3.73
C ILE A 379 14.35 2.87 -5.22
N ILE A 380 15.36 3.32 -5.92
CA ILE A 380 15.53 3.15 -7.37
C ILE A 380 16.60 2.10 -7.61
N ASP A 381 16.20 0.97 -8.20
CA ASP A 381 17.12 -0.08 -8.65
C ASP A 381 16.45 -0.90 -9.77
N THR A 382 16.61 -0.42 -11.00
CA THR A 382 15.96 -1.02 -12.18
C THR A 382 16.86 -0.99 -13.42
N PRO A 383 16.93 -2.11 -14.15
CA PRO A 383 17.62 -2.15 -15.46
C PRO A 383 16.79 -1.49 -16.57
N GLY A 384 15.58 -1.05 -16.28
CA GLY A 384 14.71 -0.34 -17.22
C GLY A 384 13.23 -0.73 -17.10
N ALA A 385 12.39 0.03 -17.77
CA ALA A 385 10.96 -0.23 -17.86
C ALA A 385 10.66 -1.37 -18.85
N GLU A 386 9.49 -1.98 -18.70
CA GLU A 386 8.98 -3.01 -19.61
C GLU A 386 8.81 -2.45 -21.02
N LEU A 387 9.41 -3.13 -22.01
CA LEU A 387 9.29 -2.84 -23.43
C LEU A 387 8.48 -3.96 -24.10
N SER A 388 7.16 -3.81 -24.12
CA SER A 388 6.25 -4.82 -24.69
C SER A 388 4.99 -4.17 -25.23
N GLN A 389 4.28 -4.88 -26.11
CA GLN A 389 2.94 -4.48 -26.55
C GLN A 389 2.01 -4.26 -25.34
N HIS A 390 2.07 -5.16 -24.35
CA HIS A 390 1.28 -5.04 -23.13
C HIS A 390 1.55 -3.73 -22.38
N ALA A 391 2.82 -3.33 -22.25
CA ALA A 391 3.18 -2.09 -21.57
C ALA A 391 2.63 -0.86 -22.30
N GLU A 392 2.73 -0.82 -23.62
CA GLU A 392 2.20 0.27 -24.44
C GLU A 392 0.67 0.36 -24.37
N GLU A 393 -0.03 -0.75 -24.55
CA GLU A 393 -1.50 -0.81 -24.49
C GLU A 393 -2.05 -0.49 -23.09
N ASN A 394 -1.25 -0.67 -22.04
CA ASN A 394 -1.60 -0.32 -20.66
C ASN A 394 -1.02 1.04 -20.20
N ALA A 395 -0.63 1.88 -21.16
CA ALA A 395 -0.20 3.26 -20.96
C ALA A 395 1.07 3.39 -20.10
N MET A 396 2.16 2.73 -20.50
CA MET A 396 3.47 2.83 -19.81
C MET A 396 3.95 4.27 -19.71
N ALA A 397 4.01 5.00 -20.82
CA ALA A 397 4.43 6.40 -20.83
C ALA A 397 3.55 7.28 -19.93
N GLY A 398 2.21 7.09 -19.98
CA GLY A 398 1.29 7.79 -19.10
C GLY A 398 1.44 7.43 -17.62
N SER A 399 1.86 6.20 -17.31
CA SER A 399 2.14 5.78 -15.93
C SER A 399 3.43 6.43 -15.41
N ILE A 400 4.48 6.52 -16.22
CA ILE A 400 5.72 7.25 -15.92
C ILE A 400 5.39 8.72 -15.62
N ALA A 401 4.71 9.39 -16.56
CA ALA A 401 4.40 10.82 -16.44
C ALA A 401 3.58 11.14 -15.18
N ARG A 402 2.57 10.31 -14.87
CA ARG A 402 1.75 10.51 -13.66
C ARG A 402 2.54 10.26 -12.37
N THR A 403 3.37 9.22 -12.31
CA THR A 403 4.19 8.94 -11.12
C THR A 403 5.20 10.06 -10.87
N LEU A 404 5.86 10.51 -11.94
CA LEU A 404 6.76 11.67 -11.89
C LEU A 404 6.04 12.92 -11.36
N GLY A 405 4.87 13.24 -11.91
CA GLY A 405 4.09 14.42 -11.53
C GLY A 405 3.61 14.34 -10.07
N GLU A 406 3.13 13.19 -9.62
CA GLU A 406 2.67 13.00 -8.24
C GLU A 406 3.82 13.10 -7.22
N LEU A 407 5.04 12.60 -7.56
CA LEU A 407 6.21 12.78 -6.70
C LEU A 407 6.68 14.23 -6.60
N VAL A 408 6.60 14.97 -7.71
CA VAL A 408 6.91 16.41 -7.69
C VAL A 408 5.88 17.17 -6.85
N ASP A 409 4.60 16.78 -6.91
CA ASP A 409 3.46 17.49 -6.31
C ASP A 409 3.17 17.11 -4.85
N VAL A 410 3.62 15.94 -4.36
CA VAL A 410 3.31 15.46 -3.01
C VAL A 410 3.83 16.40 -1.92
N ASP A 411 2.99 16.70 -0.91
CA ASP A 411 3.32 17.64 0.15
C ASP A 411 3.75 16.93 1.44
N VAL A 412 4.82 16.15 1.34
CA VAL A 412 5.52 15.49 2.47
C VAL A 412 7.02 15.49 2.21
N PRO A 413 7.87 15.32 3.24
CA PRO A 413 9.30 15.10 3.05
C PRO A 413 9.57 13.88 2.16
N THR A 414 10.42 14.03 1.16
CA THR A 414 10.74 12.95 0.22
C THR A 414 12.24 12.72 0.08
N VAL A 415 12.65 11.45 0.07
CA VAL A 415 14.03 11.03 -0.15
C VAL A 415 14.05 9.95 -1.21
N SER A 416 14.81 10.16 -2.28
CA SER A 416 15.04 9.14 -3.32
C SER A 416 16.47 8.60 -3.24
N ILE A 417 16.63 7.30 -3.38
CA ILE A 417 17.92 6.63 -3.32
C ILE A 417 18.13 5.84 -4.61
N ILE A 418 19.15 6.20 -5.39
CA ILE A 418 19.63 5.38 -6.50
C ILE A 418 20.56 4.33 -5.89
N LEU A 419 20.01 3.13 -5.66
CA LEU A 419 20.72 2.06 -4.92
C LEU A 419 21.71 1.31 -5.80
N GLY A 420 21.43 1.25 -7.09
CA GLY A 420 22.28 0.57 -8.08
C GLY A 420 21.98 1.06 -9.49
N GLN A 421 21.13 0.36 -10.20
CA GLN A 421 20.80 0.66 -11.59
C GLN A 421 19.67 1.69 -11.70
N GLY A 422 19.93 2.83 -12.31
CA GLY A 422 18.95 3.87 -12.59
C GLY A 422 18.69 4.01 -14.09
N CYS A 423 17.91 3.09 -14.69
CA CYS A 423 17.74 3.07 -16.14
C CYS A 423 16.39 3.56 -16.62
N GLY A 424 16.41 4.53 -17.51
CA GLY A 424 15.28 4.96 -18.32
C GLY A 424 14.13 5.59 -17.57
N GLY A 425 12.97 5.65 -18.21
CA GLY A 425 11.75 6.27 -17.64
C GLY A 425 11.26 5.61 -16.34
N GLY A 426 11.57 4.33 -16.13
CA GLY A 426 11.22 3.62 -14.90
C GLY A 426 11.97 4.14 -13.66
N ALA A 427 13.25 4.46 -13.82
CA ALA A 427 14.05 5.09 -12.77
C ALA A 427 13.64 6.56 -12.59
N LEU A 428 13.53 7.29 -13.71
CA LEU A 428 13.16 8.70 -13.72
C LEU A 428 11.82 8.95 -13.00
N ALA A 429 10.84 8.07 -13.18
CA ALA A 429 9.51 8.19 -12.56
C ALA A 429 9.55 8.23 -11.03
N MET A 430 10.60 7.69 -10.39
CA MET A 430 10.74 7.59 -8.94
C MET A 430 11.86 8.50 -8.38
N LEU A 431 12.47 9.34 -9.23
CA LEU A 431 13.58 10.21 -8.85
C LEU A 431 13.18 11.48 -8.10
N PRO A 432 12.08 12.21 -8.44
CA PRO A 432 11.79 13.49 -7.82
C PRO A 432 11.66 13.39 -6.31
N SER A 433 12.42 14.21 -5.59
CA SER A 433 12.42 14.26 -4.12
C SER A 433 13.04 15.56 -3.60
N ASP A 434 12.94 15.80 -2.29
CA ASP A 434 13.61 16.91 -1.61
C ASP A 434 15.11 16.65 -1.44
N ARG A 435 15.49 15.35 -1.39
CA ARG A 435 16.88 14.88 -1.38
C ARG A 435 17.04 13.63 -2.23
N VAL A 436 18.03 13.63 -3.09
CA VAL A 436 18.43 12.47 -3.89
C VAL A 436 19.77 11.95 -3.38
N LEU A 437 19.80 10.73 -2.90
CA LEU A 437 21.03 10.02 -2.53
C LEU A 437 21.39 9.01 -3.62
N ALA A 438 22.67 8.69 -3.76
CA ALA A 438 23.12 7.62 -4.64
C ALA A 438 24.15 6.75 -3.93
N ALA A 439 24.07 5.44 -4.08
CA ALA A 439 25.18 4.57 -3.73
C ALA A 439 26.39 4.89 -4.61
N GLU A 440 27.61 4.71 -4.11
CA GLU A 440 28.84 5.15 -4.79
C GLU A 440 28.99 4.60 -6.22
N ASN A 441 28.56 3.33 -6.42
CA ASN A 441 28.55 2.71 -7.74
C ASN A 441 27.23 2.86 -8.50
N ALA A 442 26.24 3.59 -7.96
CA ALA A 442 24.98 3.81 -8.66
C ALA A 442 25.17 4.71 -9.90
N TRP A 443 24.24 4.58 -10.81
CA TRP A 443 24.25 5.34 -12.06
C TRP A 443 22.83 5.67 -12.52
N LEU A 444 22.69 6.72 -13.33
CA LEU A 444 21.44 7.12 -13.96
C LEU A 444 21.66 7.38 -15.45
N SER A 445 20.92 6.66 -16.29
CA SER A 445 21.00 6.76 -17.74
C SER A 445 19.62 6.75 -18.39
N PRO A 446 19.37 7.50 -19.48
CA PRO A 446 18.10 7.48 -20.19
C PRO A 446 17.77 6.14 -20.85
N LEU A 447 18.78 5.31 -21.13
CA LEU A 447 18.64 4.00 -21.79
C LEU A 447 19.62 2.98 -21.20
N PRO A 448 19.39 1.68 -21.38
CA PRO A 448 20.40 0.68 -21.08
C PRO A 448 21.70 0.99 -21.87
N PRO A 449 22.88 0.87 -21.26
CA PRO A 449 24.16 1.26 -21.89
C PRO A 449 24.39 0.68 -23.30
N GLU A 450 24.11 -0.60 -23.47
CA GLU A 450 24.25 -1.30 -24.75
C GLU A 450 23.20 -0.82 -25.76
N GLY A 451 21.97 -0.50 -25.29
CA GLY A 451 20.92 0.08 -26.13
C GLY A 451 21.28 1.48 -26.62
N ALA A 452 21.86 2.31 -25.75
CA ALA A 452 22.34 3.64 -26.10
C ALA A 452 23.46 3.56 -27.18
N SER A 453 24.43 2.65 -27.00
CA SER A 453 25.48 2.39 -27.99
C SER A 453 24.91 1.91 -29.31
N ALA A 454 23.97 0.99 -29.31
CA ALA A 454 23.34 0.48 -30.51
C ALA A 454 22.61 1.56 -31.34
N ILE A 455 22.01 2.55 -30.68
CA ILE A 455 21.32 3.67 -31.34
C ILE A 455 22.33 4.57 -32.08
N ILE A 456 23.44 4.93 -31.43
CA ILE A 456 24.40 5.89 -31.97
C ILE A 456 25.41 5.22 -32.93
N TYR A 457 25.96 4.07 -32.52
CA TYR A 457 27.05 3.41 -33.24
C TYR A 457 26.61 2.17 -34.01
N ARG A 458 25.35 1.72 -33.84
CA ARG A 458 24.79 0.49 -34.42
C ARG A 458 25.50 -0.80 -33.95
N ASP A 459 26.19 -0.73 -32.82
CA ASP A 459 26.79 -1.85 -32.11
C ASP A 459 26.83 -1.56 -30.62
N THR A 460 27.16 -2.56 -29.81
CA THR A 460 27.15 -2.45 -28.34
C THR A 460 28.55 -2.20 -27.74
N SER A 461 29.61 -2.23 -28.53
CA SER A 461 31.00 -2.17 -28.05
C SER A 461 31.41 -0.80 -27.54
N HIS A 462 30.68 0.25 -27.91
CA HIS A 462 30.96 1.63 -27.51
C HIS A 462 30.24 2.03 -26.20
N ALA A 463 29.47 1.11 -25.59
CA ALA A 463 28.76 1.40 -24.34
C ALA A 463 29.66 1.97 -23.21
N PRO A 464 30.86 1.44 -22.94
CA PRO A 464 31.75 2.00 -21.91
C PRO A 464 32.06 3.48 -22.14
N ARG A 465 32.48 3.82 -23.36
CA ARG A 465 32.83 5.20 -23.74
C ARG A 465 31.62 6.15 -23.66
N MET A 466 30.45 5.69 -24.13
CA MET A 466 29.24 6.49 -24.07
C MET A 466 28.82 6.81 -22.64
N MET A 467 28.94 5.85 -21.71
CA MET A 467 28.54 6.09 -20.31
C MET A 467 29.43 7.13 -19.64
N GLU A 468 30.73 7.20 -19.99
CA GLU A 468 31.59 8.30 -19.54
C GLU A 468 31.15 9.64 -20.16
N GLU A 469 30.97 9.68 -21.48
CA GLU A 469 30.55 10.89 -22.19
C GLU A 469 29.18 11.41 -21.69
N GLN A 470 28.26 10.51 -21.31
CA GLN A 470 26.94 10.84 -20.80
C GLN A 470 26.94 11.16 -19.29
N ARG A 471 28.08 11.05 -18.60
CA ARG A 471 28.25 11.45 -17.18
C ARG A 471 27.23 10.77 -16.25
N VAL A 472 27.06 9.45 -16.38
CA VAL A 472 26.01 8.68 -15.67
C VAL A 472 26.36 8.27 -14.24
N SER A 473 27.64 8.37 -13.83
CA SER A 473 28.12 7.95 -12.50
C SER A 473 27.58 8.82 -11.37
N ALA A 474 27.51 8.27 -10.14
CA ALA A 474 27.05 9.01 -8.96
C ALA A 474 27.82 10.32 -8.76
N GLN A 475 29.15 10.33 -8.92
CA GLN A 475 29.98 11.53 -8.81
C GLN A 475 29.64 12.59 -9.86
N ALA A 476 29.39 12.14 -11.10
CA ALA A 476 28.97 13.05 -12.16
C ALA A 476 27.58 13.64 -11.90
N LEU A 477 26.66 12.85 -11.33
CA LEU A 477 25.34 13.30 -10.95
C LEU A 477 25.36 14.30 -9.78
N VAL A 478 26.26 14.12 -8.81
CA VAL A 478 26.50 15.14 -7.75
C VAL A 478 27.04 16.42 -8.36
N SER A 479 28.04 16.32 -9.24
CA SER A 479 28.61 17.48 -9.93
C SER A 479 27.58 18.24 -10.77
N ALA A 480 26.58 17.55 -11.29
CA ALA A 480 25.47 18.12 -12.04
C ALA A 480 24.34 18.67 -11.11
N GLY A 481 24.39 18.41 -9.81
CA GLY A 481 23.36 18.78 -8.84
C GLY A 481 22.07 18.00 -8.98
N ILE A 482 22.14 16.78 -9.53
CA ILE A 482 21.02 15.82 -9.64
C ILE A 482 20.96 14.95 -8.37
N VAL A 483 22.11 14.61 -7.81
CA VAL A 483 22.27 13.88 -6.55
C VAL A 483 22.84 14.83 -5.50
N ASP A 484 22.31 14.78 -4.28
CA ASP A 484 22.74 15.63 -3.18
C ASP A 484 23.91 15.02 -2.42
N ASP A 485 23.92 13.68 -2.23
CA ASP A 485 24.99 13.01 -1.47
C ASP A 485 25.22 11.57 -1.93
N ILE A 486 26.40 11.04 -1.64
CA ILE A 486 26.83 9.69 -2.01
C ILE A 486 26.90 8.81 -0.77
N ILE A 487 26.27 7.65 -0.84
CA ILE A 487 26.39 6.57 0.16
C ILE A 487 27.64 5.74 -0.20
N PRO A 488 28.72 5.79 0.59
CA PRO A 488 29.97 5.14 0.28
C PRO A 488 29.86 3.61 0.23
N GLU A 489 30.73 2.99 -0.59
CA GLU A 489 30.89 1.54 -0.69
C GLU A 489 32.38 1.18 -0.53
N LYS A 490 32.68 0.11 0.22
CA LYS A 490 34.04 -0.41 0.33
C LYS A 490 34.34 -1.32 -0.88
N GLY A 491 34.37 -0.73 -2.05
CA GLY A 491 34.59 -1.44 -3.30
C GLY A 491 33.28 -1.88 -3.96
N ASP A 492 32.76 -3.05 -3.66
CA ASP A 492 31.46 -3.57 -4.09
C ASP A 492 30.60 -3.86 -2.85
N ALA A 493 29.41 -3.35 -2.81
CA ALA A 493 28.44 -3.64 -1.73
C ALA A 493 28.16 -5.15 -1.56
N ALA A 494 28.39 -5.97 -2.59
CA ALA A 494 28.31 -7.42 -2.48
C ALA A 494 29.37 -8.02 -1.56
N ALA A 495 30.49 -7.34 -1.37
CA ALA A 495 31.54 -7.77 -0.44
C ALA A 495 31.28 -7.37 1.02
N GLU A 496 30.37 -6.42 1.25
CA GLU A 496 30.01 -5.93 2.59
C GLU A 496 28.48 -5.76 2.76
N PRO A 497 27.64 -6.76 2.46
CA PRO A 497 26.21 -6.58 2.30
C PRO A 497 25.53 -6.00 3.55
N GLU A 498 25.84 -6.48 4.73
CA GLU A 498 25.25 -6.02 5.99
C GLU A 498 25.68 -4.58 6.32
N GLU A 499 26.97 -4.26 6.15
CA GLU A 499 27.52 -2.93 6.40
C GLU A 499 26.94 -1.90 5.42
N PHE A 500 26.82 -2.26 4.13
CA PHE A 500 26.22 -1.38 3.13
C PHE A 500 24.75 -1.11 3.44
N VAL A 501 23.97 -2.13 3.81
CA VAL A 501 22.57 -1.97 4.23
C VAL A 501 22.47 -1.06 5.45
N ARG A 502 23.27 -1.30 6.48
CA ARG A 502 23.30 -0.47 7.69
C ARG A 502 23.66 0.98 7.37
N ARG A 503 24.65 1.21 6.53
CA ARG A 503 25.09 2.54 6.08
C ARG A 503 23.97 3.23 5.32
N THR A 504 23.36 2.54 4.36
CA THR A 504 22.22 3.08 3.60
C THR A 504 21.07 3.50 4.51
N MET A 505 20.72 2.69 5.50
CA MET A 505 19.68 3.01 6.47
C MET A 505 20.02 4.23 7.33
N SER A 506 21.28 4.35 7.78
CA SER A 506 21.74 5.52 8.54
C SER A 506 21.69 6.81 7.71
N TYR A 507 22.08 6.75 6.43
CA TYR A 507 21.95 7.91 5.52
C TYR A 507 20.50 8.33 5.33
N ILE A 508 19.59 7.38 5.13
CA ILE A 508 18.15 7.66 5.00
C ILE A 508 17.62 8.32 6.28
N GLU A 509 17.91 7.74 7.44
CA GLU A 509 17.46 8.26 8.75
C GLU A 509 17.99 9.66 9.02
N HIS A 510 19.28 9.89 8.77
CA HIS A 510 19.89 11.21 8.90
C HIS A 510 19.24 12.24 8.00
N THR A 511 19.04 11.89 6.72
CA THR A 511 18.43 12.77 5.72
C THR A 511 16.99 13.14 6.10
N ILE A 512 16.19 12.18 6.58
CA ILE A 512 14.82 12.47 7.05
C ILE A 512 14.87 13.45 8.23
N LYS A 513 15.77 13.21 9.21
CA LYS A 513 15.92 14.09 10.38
C LYS A 513 16.32 15.51 9.97
N GLU A 514 17.21 15.65 8.99
CA GLU A 514 17.60 16.94 8.41
C GLU A 514 16.43 17.66 7.77
N LEU A 515 15.63 16.96 6.98
CA LEU A 515 14.44 17.53 6.33
C LEU A 515 13.39 17.99 7.34
N GLU A 516 13.14 17.21 8.39
CA GLU A 516 12.20 17.59 9.46
C GLU A 516 12.65 18.81 10.27
N THR A 517 13.96 18.95 10.48
CA THR A 517 14.53 20.10 11.21
C THR A 517 14.68 21.36 10.35
N SER A 518 14.55 21.22 9.04
CA SER A 518 14.69 22.31 8.07
C SER A 518 13.45 22.46 7.18
N PRO A 519 12.27 22.75 7.75
CA PRO A 519 11.01 22.74 7.00
C PRO A 519 10.97 23.75 5.84
N GLN A 520 11.86 24.74 5.82
CA GLN A 520 12.00 25.71 4.71
C GLN A 520 12.60 25.07 3.44
N ARG A 521 13.12 23.85 3.51
CA ARG A 521 13.76 23.11 2.40
C ARG A 521 12.93 21.93 1.92
N VAL A 522 11.73 21.79 2.42
CA VAL A 522 10.89 20.60 2.24
C VAL A 522 9.55 20.99 1.64
N GLY A 523 9.03 20.15 0.80
CA GLY A 523 7.68 20.23 0.28
C GLY A 523 7.61 20.66 -1.18
N ARG A 524 6.39 20.69 -1.67
CA ARG A 524 6.03 20.89 -3.08
C ARG A 524 6.70 22.11 -3.73
N GLU A 525 6.58 23.28 -3.11
CA GLU A 525 7.10 24.53 -3.67
C GLU A 525 8.63 24.52 -3.77
N GLN A 526 9.31 23.99 -2.77
CA GLN A 526 10.76 23.86 -2.75
C GLN A 526 11.25 22.89 -3.83
N ARG A 527 10.52 21.79 -4.05
CA ARG A 527 10.82 20.86 -5.16
C ARG A 527 10.63 21.52 -6.52
N PHE A 528 9.58 22.30 -6.73
CA PHE A 528 9.38 23.04 -7.97
C PHE A 528 10.57 23.96 -8.23
N GLN A 529 10.95 24.79 -7.26
CA GLN A 529 12.08 25.72 -7.37
C GLN A 529 13.40 24.97 -7.61
N HIS A 530 13.61 23.83 -6.94
CA HIS A 530 14.80 23.00 -7.13
C HIS A 530 14.91 22.51 -8.58
N TYR A 531 13.89 21.86 -9.12
CA TYR A 531 13.92 21.30 -10.47
C TYR A 531 13.90 22.38 -11.56
N GLU A 532 13.23 23.49 -11.36
CA GLU A 532 13.33 24.65 -12.26
C GLU A 532 14.74 25.28 -12.27
N SER A 533 15.40 25.33 -11.11
CA SER A 533 16.77 25.82 -11.01
C SER A 533 17.78 24.85 -11.61
N LEU A 534 17.53 23.53 -11.48
CA LEU A 534 18.36 22.48 -12.09
C LEU A 534 18.42 22.63 -13.61
N ALA A 535 17.26 22.85 -14.26
CA ALA A 535 17.20 23.09 -15.70
C ALA A 535 18.04 24.28 -16.15
N LYS A 536 18.17 25.32 -15.32
CA LYS A 536 19.02 26.51 -15.63
C LYS A 536 20.52 26.23 -15.43
N ARG A 537 20.87 25.31 -14.55
CA ARG A 537 22.29 24.96 -14.25
C ARG A 537 22.89 23.98 -15.26
N LEU A 538 22.06 23.17 -15.89
CA LEU A 538 22.49 22.14 -16.85
C LEU A 538 22.67 22.69 -18.28
N ILE A 539 22.42 23.97 -18.52
CA ILE A 539 22.72 24.68 -19.77
C ILE A 539 24.08 25.34 -19.65
#